data_86699fc0a6196ff84f13cc7e5b392729
#
_entry.id   86699fc0a6196ff84f13cc7e5b392729
#
_cell.length_a   1.000
_cell.length_b   1.000
_cell.length_c   1.000
_cell.angle_alpha   90.00
_cell.angle_beta   90.00
_cell.angle_gamma   90.00
#
_symmetry.space_group_name_H-M   'P 1'
#
loop_
_entity.id
_entity.type
_entity.pdbx_description
1 polymer ?
#
loop_
_entity_poly.entity_id
_entity_poly.type
_entity_poly.pdbx_seq_one_letter_code
_entity_poly.pdbx_strand_id
1 'polypeptide(L)'
;ALGRNLQVAFMPWKGYNYEDAIVISERIVKEDIFTSVHVDEFITEVRETKRGLEELTRDIPNVSQEATKDLDENGMIRIGAHVKEGDILVGKITPKGESDPTPEEKLLRAIFGEKAGDVKDASLKVPPSISGVVIDKRLFTRFVNDKKSRQRANEITKELKEKFEKEQQELNNKLIDKLFVLLTGKVSAGVYSNFSEEFIPKKSKFNQKLLASIDYANVNPNNWTTDAQTNELVKEMLNNYNIKCRELQSVLARQTYAATIGDDLPSGIVQMAKIYIAKKRKLKVGDKMAGRHGNKGIVAKIVREEDMPFLDDGKPVDIVLNPLGVPSRMNLGQIFETVLGWAGHELNLRFHTPIFD
;
A
#
# COMPACT_ATOMS: atom_id res chain seq x y z
N ALA A 1 10.91 -14.32 -3.60
CA ALA A 1 11.15 -15.24 -4.70
C ALA A 1 9.88 -15.37 -5.56
N LEU A 2 10.03 -15.42 -6.87
CA LEU A 2 8.91 -15.52 -7.83
C LEU A 2 8.57 -16.99 -8.13
N GLY A 3 8.64 -17.87 -7.17
CA GLY A 3 8.36 -19.29 -7.39
C GLY A 3 8.15 -20.04 -6.09
N ARG A 4 7.70 -21.28 -6.23
CA ARG A 4 7.48 -22.22 -5.14
C ARG A 4 7.99 -23.59 -5.57
N ASN A 5 8.48 -24.36 -4.60
CA ASN A 5 8.81 -25.76 -4.81
C ASN A 5 7.53 -26.57 -4.81
N LEU A 6 7.36 -27.40 -5.83
CA LEU A 6 6.23 -28.29 -6.02
C LEU A 6 6.72 -29.74 -6.09
N GLN A 7 5.83 -30.66 -5.77
CA GLN A 7 6.06 -32.08 -5.99
C GLN A 7 5.73 -32.42 -7.45
N VAL A 8 6.75 -32.88 -8.18
CA VAL A 8 6.70 -33.09 -9.63
C VAL A 8 6.72 -34.58 -9.96
N ALA A 9 5.84 -34.98 -10.90
CA ALA A 9 5.93 -36.29 -11.54
C ALA A 9 6.24 -36.14 -13.03
N PHE A 10 7.26 -36.83 -13.51
CA PHE A 10 7.56 -36.93 -14.95
C PHE A 10 6.92 -38.22 -15.49
N MET A 11 5.72 -38.13 -16.02
CA MET A 11 4.99 -39.25 -16.58
C MET A 11 3.98 -38.78 -17.62
N PRO A 12 3.65 -39.56 -18.65
CA PRO A 12 2.51 -39.27 -19.51
C PRO A 12 1.21 -39.44 -18.71
N TRP A 13 0.28 -38.49 -18.90
CA TRP A 13 -0.96 -38.44 -18.14
C TRP A 13 -2.19 -38.28 -19.07
N LYS A 14 -2.81 -39.40 -19.43
CA LYS A 14 -4.06 -39.43 -20.23
C LYS A 14 -4.07 -38.56 -21.49
N GLY A 15 -2.89 -38.20 -22.03
CA GLY A 15 -2.72 -37.30 -23.14
C GLY A 15 -2.83 -35.80 -22.82
N TYR A 16 -3.18 -35.42 -21.60
CA TYR A 16 -3.37 -34.02 -21.22
C TYR A 16 -2.05 -33.22 -21.05
N ASN A 17 -0.92 -33.90 -20.96
CA ASN A 17 0.41 -33.30 -20.90
C ASN A 17 1.25 -33.56 -22.15
N TYR A 18 0.59 -33.73 -23.30
CA TYR A 18 1.26 -33.87 -24.60
C TYR A 18 2.12 -32.63 -24.91
N GLU A 19 3.34 -32.86 -25.41
CA GLU A 19 4.35 -31.82 -25.64
C GLU A 19 4.67 -31.00 -24.37
N ASP A 20 4.45 -29.68 -24.42
CA ASP A 20 4.71 -28.75 -23.31
C ASP A 20 3.47 -28.46 -22.46
N ALA A 21 2.43 -29.27 -22.60
CA ALA A 21 1.24 -29.14 -21.78
C ALA A 21 1.50 -29.62 -20.35
N ILE A 22 0.98 -28.90 -19.39
CA ILE A 22 1.17 -29.12 -17.96
C ILE A 22 -0.18 -29.45 -17.32
N VAL A 23 -0.19 -30.49 -16.50
CA VAL A 23 -1.32 -30.82 -15.64
C VAL A 23 -0.98 -30.44 -14.20
N ILE A 24 -1.87 -29.70 -13.55
CA ILE A 24 -1.68 -29.25 -12.18
C ILE A 24 -2.80 -29.71 -11.26
N SER A 25 -2.47 -29.88 -9.98
CA SER A 25 -3.44 -30.16 -8.92
C SER A 25 -4.27 -28.93 -8.57
N GLU A 26 -5.56 -29.13 -8.29
CA GLU A 26 -6.46 -28.09 -7.78
C GLU A 26 -5.96 -27.49 -6.45
N ARG A 27 -5.18 -28.24 -5.66
CA ARG A 27 -4.55 -27.76 -4.43
C ARG A 27 -3.77 -26.46 -4.66
N ILE A 28 -3.01 -26.39 -5.76
CA ILE A 28 -2.21 -25.18 -6.11
C ILE A 28 -3.09 -23.94 -6.23
N VAL A 29 -4.29 -24.08 -6.77
CA VAL A 29 -5.22 -22.96 -6.97
C VAL A 29 -5.99 -22.66 -5.67
N LYS A 30 -6.35 -23.67 -4.88
CA LYS A 30 -7.05 -23.51 -3.60
C LYS A 30 -6.18 -22.82 -2.56
N GLU A 31 -4.93 -23.26 -2.43
CA GLU A 31 -3.96 -22.72 -1.45
C GLU A 31 -3.27 -21.43 -1.94
N ASP A 32 -3.69 -20.87 -3.09
CA ASP A 32 -3.13 -19.65 -3.65
C ASP A 32 -1.60 -19.69 -3.85
N ILE A 33 -1.02 -20.84 -4.18
CA ILE A 33 0.44 -21.04 -4.25
C ILE A 33 1.09 -20.15 -5.32
N PHE A 34 0.48 -20.05 -6.51
CA PHE A 34 0.92 -19.18 -7.60
C PHE A 34 -0.02 -18.01 -7.86
N THR A 35 -0.78 -17.62 -6.88
CA THR A 35 -1.61 -16.44 -6.97
C THR A 35 -0.77 -15.19 -6.88
N SER A 36 -0.98 -14.26 -7.78
CA SER A 36 -0.31 -12.96 -7.81
C SER A 36 -1.28 -11.81 -7.57
N VAL A 37 -0.79 -10.78 -6.89
CA VAL A 37 -1.50 -9.53 -6.74
C VAL A 37 -0.86 -8.51 -7.67
N HIS A 38 -1.66 -7.97 -8.57
CA HIS A 38 -1.25 -6.92 -9.49
C HIS A 38 -1.88 -5.61 -9.06
N VAL A 39 -1.08 -4.56 -9.03
CA VAL A 39 -1.53 -3.21 -8.73
C VAL A 39 -1.38 -2.38 -9.99
N ASP A 40 -2.51 -1.96 -10.55
CA ASP A 40 -2.55 -1.09 -11.72
C ASP A 40 -2.76 0.36 -11.26
N GLU A 41 -1.98 1.29 -11.80
CA GLU A 41 -2.07 2.72 -11.54
C GLU A 41 -2.86 3.40 -12.66
N PHE A 42 -3.89 4.16 -12.28
CA PHE A 42 -4.69 4.97 -13.18
C PHE A 42 -4.50 6.44 -12.84
N ILE A 43 -4.12 7.23 -13.85
CA ILE A 43 -3.80 8.65 -13.69
C ILE A 43 -4.78 9.47 -14.53
N THR A 44 -5.33 10.52 -13.95
CA THR A 44 -6.04 11.57 -14.67
C THR A 44 -5.51 12.94 -14.26
N GLU A 45 -5.42 13.82 -15.23
CA GLU A 45 -4.93 15.18 -15.06
C GLU A 45 -6.06 16.17 -15.28
N VAL A 46 -6.05 17.22 -14.50
CA VAL A 46 -6.93 18.39 -14.66
C VAL A 46 -6.10 19.52 -15.23
N ARG A 47 -6.48 20.00 -16.38
CA ARG A 47 -5.74 21.04 -17.12
C ARG A 47 -6.56 22.32 -17.23
N GLU A 48 -5.87 23.44 -17.30
CA GLU A 48 -6.47 24.68 -17.74
C GLU A 48 -6.56 24.70 -19.26
N THR A 49 -7.78 24.74 -19.78
CA THR A 49 -8.03 24.78 -21.23
C THR A 49 -8.38 26.20 -21.64
N LYS A 50 -8.25 26.53 -22.96
CA LYS A 50 -8.67 27.83 -23.51
C LYS A 50 -10.16 28.14 -23.27
N ARG A 51 -10.97 27.14 -22.94
CA ARG A 51 -12.41 27.21 -22.71
C ARG A 51 -12.81 27.24 -21.23
N GLY A 52 -11.85 27.19 -20.34
CA GLY A 52 -12.03 27.16 -18.89
C GLY A 52 -11.25 26.02 -18.21
N LEU A 53 -11.33 25.98 -16.92
CA LEU A 53 -10.68 24.97 -16.08
C LEU A 53 -11.50 23.67 -16.11
N GLU A 54 -10.84 22.54 -16.31
CA GLU A 54 -11.43 21.23 -16.02
C GLU A 54 -11.67 21.10 -14.52
N GLU A 55 -12.69 20.35 -14.11
CA GLU A 55 -13.02 20.18 -12.69
C GLU A 55 -13.23 18.70 -12.36
N LEU A 56 -12.73 18.29 -11.20
CA LEU A 56 -13.05 17.00 -10.61
C LEU A 56 -14.34 17.14 -9.80
N THR A 57 -15.34 16.33 -10.12
CA THR A 57 -16.63 16.41 -9.47
C THR A 57 -17.37 15.09 -9.48
N ARG A 58 -18.23 14.90 -8.49
CA ARG A 58 -19.19 13.80 -8.46
C ARG A 58 -20.40 14.04 -9.38
N ASP A 59 -20.70 15.33 -9.65
CA ASP A 59 -21.85 15.73 -10.46
C ASP A 59 -21.49 15.67 -11.96
N ILE A 60 -21.64 14.50 -12.55
CA ILE A 60 -21.32 14.24 -13.95
C ILE A 60 -22.62 14.25 -14.77
N PRO A 61 -22.71 15.04 -15.85
CA PRO A 61 -23.90 15.05 -16.69
C PRO A 61 -24.16 13.70 -17.35
N ASN A 62 -25.44 13.33 -17.46
CA ASN A 62 -25.91 12.09 -18.09
C ASN A 62 -25.42 10.79 -17.44
N VAL A 63 -25.06 10.81 -16.18
CA VAL A 63 -24.66 9.63 -15.40
C VAL A 63 -25.65 9.41 -14.28
N SER A 64 -26.04 8.14 -14.05
CA SER A 64 -26.95 7.77 -12.96
C SER A 64 -26.31 7.94 -11.59
N GLN A 65 -27.10 8.25 -10.58
CA GLN A 65 -26.62 8.33 -9.19
C GLN A 65 -26.02 7.03 -8.67
N GLU A 66 -26.46 5.88 -9.21
CA GLU A 66 -25.88 4.58 -8.89
C GLU A 66 -24.42 4.46 -9.34
N ALA A 67 -24.07 4.97 -10.51
CA ALA A 67 -22.71 4.94 -11.04
C ALA A 67 -21.76 5.88 -10.30
N THR A 68 -22.29 6.88 -9.58
CA THR A 68 -21.49 7.85 -8.81
C THR A 68 -21.55 7.62 -7.29
N LYS A 69 -22.22 6.55 -6.82
CA LYS A 69 -22.41 6.28 -5.38
C LYS A 69 -21.10 6.12 -4.60
N ASP A 70 -20.09 5.54 -5.24
CA ASP A 70 -18.79 5.26 -4.64
C ASP A 70 -17.77 6.40 -4.82
N LEU A 71 -18.18 7.53 -5.43
CA LEU A 71 -17.37 8.73 -5.56
C LEU A 71 -17.49 9.63 -4.32
N ASP A 72 -16.37 10.19 -3.89
CA ASP A 72 -16.32 11.21 -2.83
C ASP A 72 -16.67 12.62 -3.36
N GLU A 73 -16.62 13.62 -2.48
CA GLU A 73 -16.90 15.01 -2.82
C GLU A 73 -15.92 15.59 -3.89
N ASN A 74 -14.72 15.03 -3.96
CA ASN A 74 -13.72 15.41 -4.97
C ASN A 74 -13.86 14.62 -6.27
N GLY A 75 -14.94 13.86 -6.44
CA GLY A 75 -15.18 13.03 -7.61
C GLY A 75 -14.28 11.81 -7.73
N MET A 76 -13.52 11.44 -6.70
CA MET A 76 -12.67 10.25 -6.69
C MET A 76 -13.35 9.08 -6.01
N ILE A 77 -13.11 7.87 -6.52
CA ILE A 77 -13.65 6.65 -5.94
C ILE A 77 -13.09 6.42 -4.52
N ARG A 78 -13.91 5.85 -3.62
CA ARG A 78 -13.51 5.53 -2.24
C ARG A 78 -12.55 4.33 -2.21
N ILE A 79 -11.68 4.31 -1.23
CA ILE A 79 -10.80 3.16 -0.93
C ILE A 79 -11.68 1.99 -0.46
N GLY A 80 -11.34 0.78 -0.92
CA GLY A 80 -12.09 -0.44 -0.64
C GLY A 80 -13.28 -0.69 -1.58
N ALA A 81 -13.56 0.19 -2.55
CA ALA A 81 -14.59 -0.05 -3.56
C ALA A 81 -14.19 -1.17 -4.50
N HIS A 82 -15.12 -2.06 -4.78
CA HIS A 82 -14.98 -3.05 -5.86
C HIS A 82 -15.35 -2.40 -7.18
N VAL A 83 -14.45 -2.46 -8.13
CA VAL A 83 -14.62 -1.87 -9.46
C VAL A 83 -14.67 -2.94 -10.54
N LYS A 84 -15.49 -2.66 -11.55
CA LYS A 84 -15.65 -3.47 -12.76
C LYS A 84 -15.41 -2.60 -13.99
N GLU A 85 -15.31 -3.24 -15.13
CA GLU A 85 -15.23 -2.58 -16.44
C GLU A 85 -16.34 -1.54 -16.60
N GLY A 86 -15.97 -0.32 -17.01
CA GLY A 86 -16.88 0.80 -17.24
C GLY A 86 -17.22 1.64 -16.00
N ASP A 87 -16.90 1.19 -14.78
CA ASP A 87 -17.12 1.99 -13.57
C ASP A 87 -16.26 3.27 -13.58
N ILE A 88 -16.77 4.33 -12.97
CA ILE A 88 -16.09 5.62 -12.92
C ILE A 88 -15.09 5.62 -11.75
N LEU A 89 -13.81 5.82 -12.07
CA LEU A 89 -12.76 5.98 -11.08
C LEU A 89 -12.61 7.40 -10.59
N VAL A 90 -12.65 8.34 -11.54
CA VAL A 90 -12.57 9.78 -11.27
C VAL A 90 -13.55 10.51 -12.15
N GLY A 91 -14.49 11.20 -11.54
CA GLY A 91 -15.41 12.08 -12.24
C GLY A 91 -14.71 13.36 -12.64
N LYS A 92 -14.67 13.63 -13.93
CA LYS A 92 -14.09 14.83 -14.51
C LYS A 92 -15.01 15.44 -15.55
N ILE A 93 -15.19 16.76 -15.50
CA ILE A 93 -15.93 17.51 -16.48
C ILE A 93 -15.01 18.52 -17.18
N THR A 94 -15.23 18.70 -18.46
CA THR A 94 -14.51 19.66 -19.30
C THR A 94 -15.53 20.66 -19.86
N PRO A 95 -15.29 21.99 -19.74
CA PRO A 95 -16.21 22.99 -20.31
C PRO A 95 -16.30 22.87 -21.83
N LYS A 96 -17.52 22.90 -22.34
CA LYS A 96 -17.79 23.06 -23.78
C LYS A 96 -17.56 24.52 -24.17
N GLY A 97 -17.08 24.77 -25.39
CA GLY A 97 -17.02 26.13 -25.90
C GLY A 97 -18.43 26.71 -26.15
N GLU A 98 -18.53 28.04 -26.15
CA GLU A 98 -19.73 28.72 -26.53
C GLU A 98 -20.12 28.35 -27.96
N SER A 99 -21.13 27.51 -28.10
CA SER A 99 -21.88 27.27 -29.32
C SER A 99 -23.34 27.53 -29.01
N ASP A 100 -24.10 28.03 -29.96
CA ASP A 100 -25.53 28.19 -29.77
C ASP A 100 -26.14 26.84 -29.36
N PRO A 101 -26.85 26.76 -28.24
CA PRO A 101 -27.34 25.50 -27.72
C PRO A 101 -28.41 24.94 -28.66
N THR A 102 -28.24 23.66 -29.03
CA THR A 102 -29.24 22.95 -29.82
C THR A 102 -30.57 22.84 -29.07
N PRO A 103 -31.71 22.64 -29.73
CA PRO A 103 -33.01 22.45 -29.08
C PRO A 103 -32.99 21.36 -28.01
N GLU A 104 -32.21 20.27 -28.24
CA GLU A 104 -32.03 19.16 -27.31
C GLU A 104 -31.21 19.58 -26.07
N GLU A 105 -30.18 20.40 -26.25
CA GLU A 105 -29.39 20.97 -25.13
C GLU A 105 -30.22 21.95 -24.29
N LYS A 106 -31.12 22.75 -24.92
CA LYS A 106 -32.07 23.59 -24.16
C LYS A 106 -33.02 22.76 -23.32
N LEU A 107 -33.47 21.63 -23.83
CA LEU A 107 -34.31 20.67 -23.09
C LEU A 107 -33.55 20.04 -21.93
N LEU A 108 -32.31 19.62 -22.14
CA LEU A 108 -31.43 19.06 -21.10
C LEU A 108 -31.14 20.08 -20.00
N ARG A 109 -30.91 21.35 -20.34
CA ARG A 109 -30.76 22.43 -19.36
C ARG A 109 -32.02 22.63 -18.51
N ALA A 110 -33.19 22.53 -19.11
CA ALA A 110 -34.47 22.66 -18.40
C ALA A 110 -34.73 21.49 -17.42
N ILE A 111 -34.27 20.28 -17.76
CA ILE A 111 -34.51 19.08 -16.93
C ILE A 111 -33.42 18.88 -15.88
N PHE A 112 -32.14 19.09 -16.19
CA PHE A 112 -30.98 18.77 -15.34
C PHE A 112 -30.24 19.99 -14.80
N GLY A 113 -30.73 21.23 -15.07
CA GLY A 113 -30.12 22.48 -14.62
C GLY A 113 -29.11 23.07 -15.59
N GLU A 114 -28.74 24.33 -15.37
CA GLU A 114 -27.89 25.13 -16.29
C GLU A 114 -26.52 24.50 -16.59
N LYS A 115 -25.93 23.78 -15.62
CA LYS A 115 -24.61 23.13 -15.79
C LYS A 115 -24.58 21.96 -16.78
N ALA A 116 -25.72 21.30 -17.03
CA ALA A 116 -25.77 20.10 -17.86
C ALA A 116 -25.50 20.34 -19.36
N GLY A 117 -25.70 21.57 -19.84
CA GLY A 117 -25.46 21.93 -21.24
C GLY A 117 -24.04 22.42 -21.56
N ASP A 118 -23.32 22.91 -20.57
CA ASP A 118 -22.07 23.64 -20.77
C ASP A 118 -20.80 22.80 -20.56
N VAL A 119 -20.94 21.56 -20.06
CA VAL A 119 -19.83 20.68 -19.76
C VAL A 119 -19.96 19.32 -20.48
N LYS A 120 -18.81 18.70 -20.74
CA LYS A 120 -18.69 17.36 -21.32
C LYS A 120 -18.09 16.41 -20.27
N ASP A 121 -18.63 15.19 -20.19
CA ASP A 121 -18.03 14.10 -19.41
C ASP A 121 -16.66 13.72 -19.99
N ALA A 122 -15.63 13.86 -19.16
CA ALA A 122 -14.27 13.45 -19.44
C ALA A 122 -13.73 12.52 -18.31
N SER A 123 -14.63 11.85 -17.62
CA SER A 123 -14.33 10.99 -16.48
C SER A 123 -13.41 9.84 -16.85
N LEU A 124 -12.52 9.50 -15.94
CA LEU A 124 -11.69 8.30 -16.05
C LEU A 124 -12.52 7.08 -15.66
N LYS A 125 -12.71 6.17 -16.60
CA LYS A 125 -13.43 4.90 -16.41
C LYS A 125 -12.46 3.72 -16.39
N VAL A 126 -12.87 2.64 -15.73
CA VAL A 126 -12.12 1.39 -15.70
C VAL A 126 -12.06 0.80 -17.11
N PRO A 127 -10.85 0.53 -17.65
CA PRO A 127 -10.70 -0.11 -18.95
C PRO A 127 -11.28 -1.53 -18.99
N PRO A 128 -11.57 -2.07 -20.20
CA PRO A 128 -11.98 -3.44 -20.37
C PRO A 128 -11.02 -4.43 -19.72
N SER A 129 -11.55 -5.55 -19.23
CA SER A 129 -10.79 -6.65 -18.62
C SER A 129 -10.13 -6.32 -17.26
N ILE A 130 -10.44 -5.19 -16.66
CA ILE A 130 -9.96 -4.85 -15.33
C ILE A 130 -11.11 -4.94 -14.34
N SER A 131 -10.89 -5.74 -13.30
CA SER A 131 -11.76 -5.80 -12.12
C SER A 131 -10.88 -5.97 -10.90
N GLY A 132 -11.20 -5.28 -9.82
CA GLY A 132 -10.37 -5.31 -8.63
C GLY A 132 -10.93 -4.48 -7.49
N VAL A 133 -10.08 -4.18 -6.54
CA VAL A 133 -10.40 -3.35 -5.37
C VAL A 133 -9.49 -2.14 -5.35
N VAL A 134 -10.05 -0.98 -5.11
CA VAL A 134 -9.27 0.26 -4.92
C VAL A 134 -8.55 0.19 -3.60
N ILE A 135 -7.21 0.22 -3.63
CA ILE A 135 -6.36 0.13 -2.44
C ILE A 135 -5.85 1.48 -1.94
N ASP A 136 -5.61 2.42 -2.87
CA ASP A 136 -5.13 3.76 -2.53
C ASP A 136 -5.61 4.78 -3.56
N LYS A 137 -5.73 6.03 -3.15
CA LYS A 137 -5.99 7.17 -4.01
C LYS A 137 -5.16 8.36 -3.55
N ARG A 138 -4.66 9.12 -4.52
CA ARG A 138 -3.86 10.32 -4.24
C ARG A 138 -4.33 11.46 -5.12
N LEU A 139 -4.55 12.61 -4.52
CA LEU A 139 -4.84 13.85 -5.22
C LEU A 139 -3.67 14.81 -5.01
N PHE A 140 -3.04 15.18 -6.10
CA PHE A 140 -2.00 16.20 -6.14
C PHE A 140 -2.62 17.48 -6.65
N THR A 141 -2.37 18.59 -5.97
CA THR A 141 -2.94 19.89 -6.33
C THR A 141 -1.83 20.93 -6.35
N ARG A 142 -1.70 21.65 -7.49
CA ARG A 142 -0.82 22.79 -7.57
C ARG A 142 -1.36 23.92 -6.68
N PHE A 143 -0.50 24.52 -5.90
CA PHE A 143 -0.90 25.67 -5.10
C PHE A 143 -1.19 26.85 -6.02
N VAL A 144 -2.45 27.26 -6.11
CA VAL A 144 -2.88 28.50 -6.75
C VAL A 144 -2.96 29.55 -5.65
N ASN A 145 -2.29 30.70 -5.83
CA ASN A 145 -2.16 31.75 -4.83
C ASN A 145 -3.46 32.56 -4.63
N ASP A 146 -4.57 31.87 -4.47
CA ASP A 146 -5.92 32.42 -4.28
C ASP A 146 -6.26 32.53 -2.78
N LYS A 147 -7.14 33.47 -2.42
CA LYS A 147 -7.60 33.64 -1.03
C LYS A 147 -8.20 32.35 -0.44
N LYS A 148 -8.97 31.59 -1.24
CA LYS A 148 -9.58 30.32 -0.83
C LYS A 148 -8.53 29.24 -0.56
N SER A 149 -7.50 29.13 -1.40
CA SER A 149 -6.41 28.17 -1.22
C SER A 149 -5.58 28.48 0.01
N ARG A 150 -5.33 29.77 0.29
CA ARG A 150 -4.64 30.20 1.53
C ARG A 150 -5.46 29.88 2.78
N GLN A 151 -6.77 30.08 2.75
CA GLN A 151 -7.64 29.73 3.88
C GLN A 151 -7.63 28.22 4.14
N ARG A 152 -7.79 27.39 3.11
CA ARG A 152 -7.69 25.91 3.23
C ARG A 152 -6.33 25.45 3.75
N ALA A 153 -5.23 26.03 3.24
CA ALA A 153 -3.89 25.70 3.73
C ALA A 153 -3.72 26.05 5.21
N ASN A 154 -4.27 27.17 5.67
CA ASN A 154 -4.23 27.57 7.07
C ASN A 154 -5.09 26.64 7.96
N GLU A 155 -6.27 26.24 7.50
CA GLU A 155 -7.13 25.27 8.19
C GLU A 155 -6.43 23.92 8.34
N ILE A 156 -5.90 23.37 7.24
CA ILE A 156 -5.15 22.11 7.25
C ILE A 156 -3.92 22.21 8.17
N THR A 157 -3.19 23.31 8.11
CA THR A 157 -2.02 23.52 8.97
C THR A 157 -2.41 23.58 10.45
N LYS A 158 -3.57 24.16 10.77
CA LYS A 158 -4.09 24.21 12.13
C LYS A 158 -4.47 22.80 12.63
N GLU A 159 -5.21 22.05 11.83
CA GLU A 159 -5.58 20.65 12.16
C GLU A 159 -4.36 19.77 12.35
N LEU A 160 -3.34 19.89 11.49
CA LEU A 160 -2.09 19.16 11.61
C LEU A 160 -1.34 19.49 12.90
N LYS A 161 -1.33 20.76 13.31
CA LYS A 161 -0.72 21.18 14.58
C LYS A 161 -1.48 20.63 15.78
N GLU A 162 -2.81 20.70 15.79
CA GLU A 162 -3.64 20.16 16.87
C GLU A 162 -3.46 18.62 16.99
N LYS A 163 -3.35 17.92 15.87
CA LYS A 163 -3.07 16.49 15.86
C LYS A 163 -1.68 16.18 16.41
N PHE A 164 -0.69 16.93 15.98
CA PHE A 164 0.68 16.79 16.47
C PHE A 164 0.78 17.02 17.99
N GLU A 165 0.13 18.07 18.51
CA GLU A 165 0.10 18.36 19.95
C GLU A 165 -0.52 17.19 20.74
N LYS A 166 -1.59 16.58 20.24
CA LYS A 166 -2.20 15.41 20.87
C LYS A 166 -1.25 14.21 20.88
N GLU A 167 -0.64 13.90 19.75
CA GLU A 167 0.32 12.79 19.64
C GLU A 167 1.56 13.02 20.52
N GLN A 168 2.03 14.25 20.62
CA GLN A 168 3.14 14.63 21.50
C GLN A 168 2.76 14.49 22.98
N GLN A 169 1.55 14.92 23.37
CA GLN A 169 1.05 14.74 24.74
C GLN A 169 0.91 13.25 25.10
N GLU A 170 0.40 12.42 24.21
CA GLU A 170 0.32 10.98 24.43
C GLU A 170 1.70 10.34 24.61
N LEU A 171 2.67 10.75 23.79
CA LEU A 171 4.05 10.28 23.90
C LEU A 171 4.68 10.69 25.23
N ASN A 172 4.45 11.93 25.66
CA ASN A 172 4.90 12.46 26.93
C ASN A 172 4.30 11.70 28.13
N ASN A 173 2.99 11.46 28.10
CA ASN A 173 2.31 10.67 29.14
C ASN A 173 2.88 9.25 29.23
N LYS A 174 3.09 8.59 28.09
CA LYS A 174 3.71 7.25 28.04
C LYS A 174 5.14 7.24 28.62
N LEU A 175 5.92 8.31 28.41
CA LEU A 175 7.24 8.45 29.00
C LEU A 175 7.15 8.62 30.51
N ILE A 176 6.28 9.51 31.00
CA ILE A 176 6.07 9.78 32.43
C ILE A 176 5.67 8.49 33.15
N ASP A 177 4.73 7.72 32.60
CA ASP A 177 4.29 6.46 33.21
C ASP A 177 5.43 5.44 33.31
N LYS A 178 6.21 5.29 32.24
CA LYS A 178 7.38 4.39 32.24
C LYS A 178 8.48 4.83 33.21
N LEU A 179 8.78 6.12 33.21
CA LEU A 179 9.77 6.69 34.19
C LEU A 179 9.26 6.54 35.61
N PHE A 180 7.99 6.75 35.86
CA PHE A 180 7.41 6.56 37.19
C PHE A 180 7.56 5.13 37.69
N VAL A 181 7.27 4.14 36.86
CA VAL A 181 7.46 2.72 37.20
C VAL A 181 8.91 2.39 37.50
N LEU A 182 9.85 2.92 36.72
CA LEU A 182 11.30 2.67 36.90
C LEU A 182 11.88 3.37 38.16
N LEU A 183 11.38 4.57 38.48
CA LEU A 183 11.89 5.41 39.55
C LEU A 183 11.12 5.27 40.87
N THR A 184 10.03 4.49 40.91
CA THR A 184 9.26 4.26 42.12
C THR A 184 10.13 3.61 43.18
N GLY A 185 10.12 4.22 44.40
CA GLY A 185 10.91 3.77 45.53
C GLY A 185 12.37 4.23 45.54
N LYS A 186 12.84 4.94 44.50
CA LYS A 186 14.20 5.48 44.45
C LYS A 186 14.22 6.94 44.87
N VAL A 187 15.42 7.40 45.29
CA VAL A 187 15.66 8.76 45.75
C VAL A 187 16.43 9.53 44.68
N SER A 188 16.02 10.77 44.43
CA SER A 188 16.65 11.63 43.44
C SER A 188 18.07 12.04 43.88
N ALA A 189 19.02 11.95 42.94
CA ALA A 189 20.37 12.54 43.07
C ALA A 189 20.41 13.99 42.57
N GLY A 190 19.27 14.52 42.09
CA GLY A 190 19.09 15.84 41.48
C GLY A 190 18.89 15.74 39.97
N VAL A 191 17.77 16.25 39.49
CA VAL A 191 17.49 16.31 38.05
C VAL A 191 17.65 17.76 37.60
N TYR A 192 18.54 17.96 36.63
CA TYR A 192 18.90 19.29 36.15
C TYR A 192 18.56 19.43 34.64
N SER A 193 18.31 20.66 34.21
CA SER A 193 18.29 21.00 32.81
C SER A 193 19.71 21.00 32.23
N ASN A 194 19.82 20.98 30.91
CA ASN A 194 21.08 21.17 30.18
C ASN A 194 21.69 22.58 30.48
N PHE A 195 20.89 23.50 31.00
CA PHE A 195 21.29 24.86 31.41
C PHE A 195 21.52 25.01 32.92
N SER A 196 21.61 23.89 33.64
CA SER A 196 21.86 23.84 35.13
C SER A 196 20.69 24.32 35.98
N GLU A 197 19.48 24.42 35.44
CA GLU A 197 18.28 24.66 36.25
C GLU A 197 17.86 23.37 36.96
N GLU A 198 17.46 23.44 38.22
CA GLU A 198 17.05 22.27 38.98
C GLU A 198 15.55 21.99 38.82
N PHE A 199 15.21 20.87 38.20
CA PHE A 199 13.82 20.40 38.05
C PHE A 199 13.35 19.59 39.28
N ILE A 200 14.22 18.73 39.82
CA ILE A 200 13.92 17.92 41.00
C ILE A 200 15.08 18.01 41.96
N PRO A 201 14.86 18.46 43.23
CA PRO A 201 15.91 18.60 44.19
C PRO A 201 16.47 17.25 44.69
N LYS A 202 17.71 17.25 45.14
CA LYS A 202 18.35 16.08 45.71
C LYS A 202 17.58 15.56 46.92
N LYS A 203 17.62 14.23 47.12
CA LYS A 203 16.95 13.51 48.23
C LYS A 203 15.41 13.57 48.20
N SER A 204 14.78 14.06 47.15
CA SER A 204 13.33 13.99 46.97
C SER A 204 12.89 12.63 46.40
N LYS A 205 11.66 12.21 46.70
CA LYS A 205 11.05 11.01 46.10
C LYS A 205 10.41 11.39 44.75
N PHE A 206 10.54 10.52 43.78
CA PHE A 206 9.89 10.72 42.48
C PHE A 206 8.38 10.55 42.59
N ASN A 207 7.65 11.56 42.14
CA ASN A 207 6.18 11.57 42.05
C ASN A 207 5.77 11.85 40.60
N GLN A 208 4.65 11.29 40.21
CA GLN A 208 4.13 11.51 38.84
C GLN A 208 3.93 13.00 38.51
N LYS A 209 3.51 13.81 39.50
CA LYS A 209 3.37 15.27 39.37
C LYS A 209 4.71 15.98 39.11
N LEU A 210 5.77 15.55 39.78
CA LEU A 210 7.12 16.10 39.59
C LEU A 210 7.68 15.66 38.22
N LEU A 211 7.43 14.45 37.80
CA LEU A 211 7.83 14.00 36.49
C LEU A 211 7.07 14.75 35.38
N ALA A 212 5.79 15.07 35.57
CA ALA A 212 5.00 15.84 34.62
C ALA A 212 5.44 17.30 34.46
N SER A 213 6.17 17.87 35.45
CA SER A 213 6.68 19.24 35.40
C SER A 213 8.03 19.39 34.69
N ILE A 214 8.67 18.29 34.30
CA ILE A 214 9.98 18.30 33.65
C ILE A 214 9.84 18.63 32.16
N ASP A 215 10.68 19.53 31.68
CA ASP A 215 10.86 19.74 30.25
C ASP A 215 11.83 18.68 29.69
N TYR A 216 11.27 17.62 29.11
CA TYR A 216 12.04 16.50 28.56
C TYR A 216 12.87 16.84 27.33
N ALA A 217 12.60 17.97 26.68
CA ALA A 217 13.41 18.43 25.55
C ALA A 217 14.78 18.96 26.02
N ASN A 218 14.83 19.54 27.22
CA ASN A 218 16.00 20.22 27.76
C ASN A 218 16.61 19.57 29.02
N VAL A 219 16.13 18.38 29.39
CA VAL A 219 16.62 17.69 30.61
C VAL A 219 17.94 16.97 30.35
N ASN A 220 18.83 17.03 31.35
CA ASN A 220 20.08 16.25 31.35
C ASN A 220 19.77 14.79 31.70
N PRO A 221 20.12 13.84 30.83
CA PRO A 221 19.77 12.41 31.00
C PRO A 221 20.65 11.70 32.06
N ASN A 222 21.66 12.35 32.63
CA ASN A 222 22.63 11.72 33.49
C ASN A 222 22.30 11.95 34.99
N ASN A 223 22.66 10.97 35.83
CA ASN A 223 22.67 11.07 37.27
C ASN A 223 21.33 11.42 37.96
N TRP A 224 20.23 10.83 37.49
CA TRP A 224 18.92 10.99 38.12
C TRP A 224 18.82 10.29 39.48
N THR A 225 19.52 9.16 39.63
CA THR A 225 19.55 8.34 40.83
C THR A 225 20.99 7.98 41.22
N THR A 226 21.19 7.40 42.40
CA THR A 226 22.47 6.84 42.83
C THR A 226 22.83 5.51 42.19
N ASP A 227 21.86 4.86 41.49
CA ASP A 227 22.02 3.57 40.87
C ASP A 227 22.41 3.72 39.40
N ALA A 228 23.58 3.20 39.03
CA ALA A 228 24.12 3.31 37.67
C ALA A 228 23.26 2.61 36.61
N GLN A 229 22.72 1.43 36.91
CA GLN A 229 21.87 0.69 35.97
C GLN A 229 20.58 1.44 35.63
N THR A 230 19.96 2.04 36.68
CA THR A 230 18.76 2.85 36.49
C THR A 230 19.03 4.10 35.65
N ASN A 231 20.17 4.74 35.87
CA ASN A 231 20.56 5.94 35.10
C ASN A 231 20.76 5.61 33.62
N GLU A 232 21.29 4.43 33.32
CA GLU A 232 21.47 3.97 31.92
C GLU A 232 20.12 3.74 31.22
N LEU A 233 19.16 3.10 31.90
CA LEU A 233 17.80 2.90 31.39
C LEU A 233 17.05 4.24 31.21
N VAL A 234 17.18 5.17 32.14
CA VAL A 234 16.61 6.53 32.02
C VAL A 234 17.17 7.24 30.78
N LYS A 235 18.48 7.17 30.59
CA LYS A 235 19.16 7.75 29.42
C LYS A 235 18.67 7.15 28.11
N GLU A 236 18.53 5.85 28.07
CA GLU A 236 17.99 5.15 26.87
C GLU A 236 16.56 5.56 26.60
N MET A 237 15.68 5.61 27.62
CA MET A 237 14.29 6.06 27.46
C MET A 237 14.19 7.49 26.96
N LEU A 238 15.00 8.40 27.49
CA LEU A 238 15.03 9.80 27.05
C LEU A 238 15.57 9.94 25.63
N ASN A 239 16.59 9.17 25.26
CA ASN A 239 17.09 9.15 23.88
C ASN A 239 16.02 8.66 22.90
N ASN A 240 15.32 7.57 23.23
CA ASN A 240 14.24 7.03 22.41
C ASN A 240 13.06 8.01 22.28
N TYR A 241 12.72 8.71 23.35
CA TYR A 241 11.72 9.77 23.34
C TYR A 241 12.12 10.91 22.39
N ASN A 242 13.36 11.40 22.50
CA ASN A 242 13.89 12.49 21.68
C ASN A 242 13.93 12.11 20.18
N ILE A 243 14.28 10.86 19.86
CA ILE A 243 14.24 10.34 18.48
C ILE A 243 12.80 10.41 17.96
N LYS A 244 11.84 9.90 18.73
CA LYS A 244 10.42 9.93 18.32
C LYS A 244 9.84 11.33 18.19
N CYS A 245 10.21 12.25 19.08
CA CYS A 245 9.82 13.66 18.97
C CYS A 245 10.37 14.30 17.69
N ARG A 246 11.62 14.02 17.30
CA ARG A 246 12.22 14.51 16.06
C ARG A 246 11.53 13.90 14.83
N GLU A 247 11.17 12.63 14.87
CA GLU A 247 10.39 11.99 13.80
C GLU A 247 9.03 12.67 13.63
N LEU A 248 8.28 12.88 14.71
CA LEU A 248 7.01 13.58 14.67
C LEU A 248 7.15 15.03 14.14
N GLN A 249 8.15 15.76 14.59
CA GLN A 249 8.44 17.11 14.09
C GLN A 249 8.78 17.11 12.60
N SER A 250 9.56 16.13 12.12
CA SER A 250 9.90 16.01 10.71
C SER A 250 8.69 15.68 9.83
N VAL A 251 7.76 14.87 10.37
CA VAL A 251 6.48 14.56 9.70
C VAL A 251 5.62 15.81 9.62
N LEU A 252 5.46 16.55 10.74
CA LEU A 252 4.71 17.80 10.75
C LEU A 252 5.29 18.82 9.76
N ALA A 253 6.61 19.00 9.75
CA ALA A 253 7.28 19.94 8.84
C ALA A 253 7.02 19.57 7.37
N ARG A 254 7.11 18.29 7.01
CA ARG A 254 6.81 17.81 5.65
C ARG A 254 5.36 18.02 5.27
N GLN A 255 4.42 17.68 6.15
CA GLN A 255 2.99 17.84 5.89
C GLN A 255 2.59 19.33 5.80
N THR A 256 3.14 20.17 6.66
CA THR A 256 2.92 21.63 6.62
C THR A 256 3.50 22.22 5.35
N TYR A 257 4.69 21.80 4.94
CA TYR A 257 5.31 22.22 3.68
C TYR A 257 4.47 21.83 2.47
N ALA A 258 4.01 20.57 2.40
CA ALA A 258 3.13 20.11 1.34
C ALA A 258 1.80 20.88 1.29
N ALA A 259 1.21 21.22 2.44
CA ALA A 259 -0.02 22.00 2.52
C ALA A 259 0.16 23.46 2.08
N THR A 260 1.36 24.05 2.26
CA THR A 260 1.62 25.47 1.96
C THR A 260 2.16 25.72 0.57
N ILE A 261 2.94 24.81 0.02
CA ILE A 261 3.58 24.99 -1.30
C ILE A 261 2.80 24.26 -2.40
N GLY A 262 2.02 23.24 -2.02
CA GLY A 262 1.37 22.34 -2.97
C GLY A 262 2.36 21.35 -3.59
N ASP A 263 1.85 20.58 -4.53
CA ASP A 263 2.62 19.57 -5.22
C ASP A 263 3.31 20.16 -6.46
N ASP A 264 4.52 19.66 -6.76
CA ASP A 264 5.25 20.04 -7.97
C ASP A 264 4.68 19.26 -9.17
N LEU A 265 3.77 19.92 -9.90
CA LEU A 265 3.11 19.35 -11.07
C LEU A 265 3.69 19.95 -12.36
N PRO A 266 3.71 19.20 -13.48
CA PRO A 266 4.11 19.72 -14.79
C PRO A 266 3.34 20.97 -15.19
N SER A 267 3.92 21.81 -16.07
CA SER A 267 3.29 23.04 -16.51
C SER A 267 1.95 22.77 -17.20
N GLY A 268 0.91 23.57 -16.87
CA GLY A 268 -0.44 23.44 -17.42
C GLY A 268 -1.34 22.41 -16.70
N ILE A 269 -0.83 21.64 -15.75
CA ILE A 269 -1.61 20.76 -14.91
C ILE A 269 -1.91 21.47 -13.58
N VAL A 270 -3.17 21.52 -13.20
CA VAL A 270 -3.65 22.13 -11.95
C VAL A 270 -3.82 21.07 -10.87
N GLN A 271 -4.38 19.92 -11.24
CA GLN A 271 -4.56 18.78 -10.35
C GLN A 271 -4.22 17.48 -11.07
N MET A 272 -3.79 16.48 -10.32
CA MET A 272 -3.54 15.13 -10.80
C MET A 272 -4.11 14.13 -9.80
N ALA A 273 -5.01 13.29 -10.24
CA ALA A 273 -5.54 12.19 -9.44
C ALA A 273 -4.92 10.88 -9.87
N LYS A 274 -4.42 10.11 -8.89
CA LYS A 274 -3.89 8.76 -9.06
C LYS A 274 -4.73 7.77 -8.26
N ILE A 275 -5.14 6.70 -8.90
CA ILE A 275 -5.92 5.63 -8.28
C ILE A 275 -5.18 4.31 -8.49
N TYR A 276 -5.06 3.54 -7.43
CA TYR A 276 -4.41 2.23 -7.44
C TYR A 276 -5.46 1.14 -7.25
N ILE A 277 -5.53 0.23 -8.22
CA ILE A 277 -6.47 -0.90 -8.19
C ILE A 277 -5.65 -2.18 -8.06
N ALA A 278 -5.93 -2.95 -7.02
CA ALA A 278 -5.37 -4.27 -6.83
C ALA A 278 -6.30 -5.34 -7.40
N LYS A 279 -5.73 -6.24 -8.17
CA LYS A 279 -6.42 -7.43 -8.64
C LYS A 279 -5.64 -8.69 -8.28
N LYS A 280 -6.36 -9.68 -7.77
CA LYS A 280 -5.83 -11.00 -7.46
C LYS A 280 -6.01 -11.90 -8.69
N ARG A 281 -4.91 -12.45 -9.19
CA ARG A 281 -4.91 -13.38 -10.32
C ARG A 281 -4.50 -14.76 -9.84
N LYS A 282 -5.45 -15.69 -9.87
CA LYS A 282 -5.21 -17.11 -9.64
C LYS A 282 -4.70 -17.78 -10.90
N LEU A 283 -3.94 -18.85 -10.74
CA LEU A 283 -3.50 -19.68 -11.84
C LEU A 283 -4.71 -20.32 -12.52
N LYS A 284 -4.76 -20.27 -13.84
CA LYS A 284 -5.85 -20.82 -14.67
C LYS A 284 -5.31 -21.59 -15.86
N VAL A 285 -6.17 -22.39 -16.48
CA VAL A 285 -5.87 -23.06 -17.75
C VAL A 285 -5.51 -22.01 -18.82
N GLY A 286 -4.42 -22.28 -19.55
CA GLY A 286 -3.86 -21.37 -20.54
C GLY A 286 -2.72 -20.49 -20.01
N ASP A 287 -2.48 -20.44 -18.69
CA ASP A 287 -1.34 -19.72 -18.14
C ASP A 287 -0.02 -20.45 -18.41
N LYS A 288 1.04 -19.67 -18.61
CA LYS A 288 2.38 -20.18 -18.86
C LYS A 288 3.13 -20.38 -17.53
N MET A 289 3.71 -21.57 -17.37
CA MET A 289 4.58 -21.92 -16.25
C MET A 289 5.96 -22.30 -16.76
N ALA A 290 6.98 -22.11 -15.93
CA ALA A 290 8.35 -22.51 -16.25
C ALA A 290 9.10 -22.91 -15.00
N GLY A 291 10.06 -23.84 -15.16
CA GLY A 291 11.08 -24.13 -14.17
C GLY A 291 12.34 -23.28 -14.38
N ARG A 292 13.42 -23.64 -13.67
CA ARG A 292 14.72 -22.95 -13.71
C ARG A 292 15.65 -23.42 -14.84
N HIS A 293 15.26 -24.45 -15.61
CA HIS A 293 16.09 -25.14 -16.60
C HIS A 293 15.60 -24.93 -18.03
N GLY A 294 14.87 -23.84 -18.31
CA GLY A 294 14.33 -23.57 -19.64
C GLY A 294 13.11 -24.42 -20.01
N ASN A 295 12.62 -25.21 -19.08
CA ASN A 295 11.41 -26.02 -19.22
C ASN A 295 10.16 -25.17 -19.03
N LYS A 296 9.63 -24.67 -20.12
CA LYS A 296 8.40 -23.87 -20.17
C LYS A 296 7.24 -24.72 -20.67
N GLY A 297 6.05 -24.41 -20.20
CA GLY A 297 4.84 -25.07 -20.64
C GLY A 297 3.60 -24.26 -20.35
N ILE A 298 2.45 -24.74 -20.79
CA ILE A 298 1.14 -24.12 -20.63
C ILE A 298 0.26 -25.04 -19.81
N VAL A 299 -0.45 -24.52 -18.83
CA VAL A 299 -1.42 -25.26 -18.04
C VAL A 299 -2.57 -25.70 -18.95
N ALA A 300 -2.63 -26.98 -19.22
CA ALA A 300 -3.68 -27.57 -20.05
C ALA A 300 -4.89 -28.00 -19.23
N LYS A 301 -4.68 -28.48 -18.03
CA LYS A 301 -5.76 -28.98 -17.16
C LYS A 301 -5.44 -28.80 -15.69
N ILE A 302 -6.48 -28.45 -14.94
CA ILE A 302 -6.48 -28.45 -13.46
C ILE A 302 -7.31 -29.68 -13.05
N VAL A 303 -6.71 -30.56 -12.27
CA VAL A 303 -7.30 -31.84 -11.86
C VAL A 303 -7.52 -31.81 -10.36
N ARG A 304 -8.60 -32.46 -9.90
CA ARG A 304 -8.86 -32.62 -8.46
C ARG A 304 -7.70 -33.35 -7.79
N GLU A 305 -7.46 -33.06 -6.55
CA GLU A 305 -6.39 -33.66 -5.75
C GLU A 305 -6.50 -35.19 -5.70
N GLU A 306 -7.72 -35.69 -5.57
CA GLU A 306 -8.05 -37.13 -5.51
C GLU A 306 -7.75 -37.86 -6.82
N ASP A 307 -7.78 -37.18 -7.95
CA ASP A 307 -7.56 -37.75 -9.29
C ASP A 307 -6.10 -37.62 -9.75
N MET A 308 -5.25 -36.98 -8.96
CA MET A 308 -3.82 -36.83 -9.26
C MET A 308 -3.05 -38.10 -8.97
N PRO A 309 -1.94 -38.38 -9.67
CA PRO A 309 -1.00 -39.41 -9.29
C PRO A 309 -0.50 -39.17 -7.84
N PHE A 310 -0.26 -40.23 -7.11
CA PHE A 310 0.20 -40.17 -5.72
C PHE A 310 1.41 -41.08 -5.48
N LEU A 311 2.17 -40.72 -4.45
CA LEU A 311 3.31 -41.52 -3.98
C LEU A 311 2.85 -42.69 -3.11
N ASP A 312 3.78 -43.57 -2.75
CA ASP A 312 3.52 -44.73 -1.89
C ASP A 312 2.96 -44.35 -0.52
N ASP A 313 3.28 -43.18 -0.03
CA ASP A 313 2.74 -42.59 1.22
C ASP A 313 1.33 -41.99 1.08
N GLY A 314 0.73 -42.05 -0.11
CA GLY A 314 -0.60 -41.55 -0.40
C GLY A 314 -0.65 -40.06 -0.69
N LYS A 315 0.47 -39.31 -0.69
CA LYS A 315 0.48 -37.88 -1.02
C LYS A 315 0.35 -37.69 -2.52
N PRO A 316 -0.62 -36.87 -2.98
CA PRO A 316 -0.78 -36.55 -4.39
C PRO A 316 0.34 -35.63 -4.85
N VAL A 317 0.75 -35.76 -6.12
CA VAL A 317 1.69 -34.82 -6.76
C VAL A 317 1.01 -33.54 -7.14
N ASP A 318 1.79 -32.46 -7.18
CA ASP A 318 1.29 -31.13 -7.49
C ASP A 318 1.20 -30.84 -9.00
N ILE A 319 2.17 -31.38 -9.74
CA ILE A 319 2.34 -31.09 -11.17
C ILE A 319 2.80 -32.36 -11.90
N VAL A 320 2.24 -32.58 -13.07
CA VAL A 320 2.63 -33.68 -13.98
C VAL A 320 3.18 -33.12 -15.27
N LEU A 321 4.42 -33.44 -15.55
CA LEU A 321 5.17 -33.01 -16.73
C LEU A 321 5.42 -34.16 -17.68
N ASN A 322 5.48 -33.85 -18.98
CA ASN A 322 5.80 -34.86 -20.00
C ASN A 322 7.30 -35.17 -20.00
N PRO A 323 7.70 -36.43 -19.79
CA PRO A 323 9.11 -36.83 -19.80
C PRO A 323 9.76 -36.67 -21.19
N LEU A 324 9.00 -36.74 -22.29
CA LEU A 324 9.53 -36.62 -23.65
C LEU A 324 10.13 -35.23 -23.95
N GLY A 325 9.74 -34.19 -23.20
CA GLY A 325 10.33 -32.87 -23.32
C GLY A 325 11.76 -32.75 -22.82
N VAL A 326 12.27 -33.74 -22.04
CA VAL A 326 13.59 -33.68 -21.44
C VAL A 326 14.71 -34.14 -22.39
N PRO A 327 14.65 -35.33 -23.00
CA PRO A 327 15.74 -35.84 -23.85
C PRO A 327 15.98 -34.97 -25.09
N SER A 328 14.91 -34.51 -25.73
CA SER A 328 15.01 -33.70 -26.95
C SER A 328 15.66 -32.34 -26.73
N ARG A 329 15.56 -31.79 -25.53
CA ARG A 329 16.09 -30.47 -25.15
C ARG A 329 17.36 -30.52 -24.32
N MET A 330 17.79 -31.71 -23.91
CA MET A 330 19.02 -31.95 -23.14
C MET A 330 19.14 -31.12 -21.84
N ASN A 331 18.01 -30.67 -21.27
CA ASN A 331 17.99 -29.91 -20.03
C ASN A 331 17.87 -30.86 -18.80
N LEU A 332 18.88 -31.72 -18.64
CA LEU A 332 18.91 -32.75 -17.58
C LEU A 332 18.93 -32.15 -16.16
N GLY A 333 19.31 -30.92 -16.00
CA GLY A 333 19.33 -30.21 -14.71
C GLY A 333 18.00 -30.26 -13.96
N GLN A 334 16.87 -30.27 -14.67
CA GLN A 334 15.55 -30.41 -14.04
C GLN A 334 15.34 -31.77 -13.36
N ILE A 335 15.93 -32.84 -13.90
CA ILE A 335 15.86 -34.18 -13.28
C ILE A 335 16.73 -34.21 -12.03
N PHE A 336 17.97 -33.72 -12.11
CA PHE A 336 18.85 -33.63 -10.95
C PHE A 336 18.23 -32.77 -9.85
N GLU A 337 17.61 -31.63 -10.20
CA GLU A 337 16.89 -30.79 -9.24
C GLU A 337 15.76 -31.54 -8.55
N THR A 338 14.97 -32.28 -9.31
CA THR A 338 13.83 -33.04 -8.77
C THR A 338 14.30 -34.14 -7.81
N VAL A 339 15.31 -34.93 -8.17
CA VAL A 339 15.85 -36.00 -7.34
C VAL A 339 16.50 -35.45 -6.07
N LEU A 340 17.32 -34.39 -6.21
CA LEU A 340 17.97 -33.78 -5.06
C LEU A 340 16.97 -33.07 -4.14
N GLY A 341 15.95 -32.43 -4.74
CA GLY A 341 14.86 -31.79 -3.99
C GLY A 341 14.02 -32.81 -3.21
N TRP A 342 13.76 -33.99 -3.80
CA TRP A 342 13.07 -35.07 -3.12
C TRP A 342 13.91 -35.60 -1.95
N ALA A 343 15.20 -35.88 -2.17
CA ALA A 343 16.12 -36.27 -1.10
C ALA A 343 16.16 -35.19 0.02
N GLY A 344 16.18 -33.91 -0.33
CA GLY A 344 16.12 -32.83 0.64
C GLY A 344 14.83 -32.79 1.44
N HIS A 345 13.71 -33.15 0.82
CA HIS A 345 12.42 -33.25 1.51
C HIS A 345 12.42 -34.36 2.55
N GLU A 346 12.88 -35.54 2.17
CA GLU A 346 12.97 -36.72 3.07
C GLU A 346 13.96 -36.51 4.23
N LEU A 347 15.09 -35.88 3.96
CA LEU A 347 16.12 -35.58 4.95
C LEU A 347 15.90 -34.31 5.74
N ASN A 348 14.86 -33.53 5.40
CA ASN A 348 14.58 -32.19 5.94
C ASN A 348 15.78 -31.22 5.79
N LEU A 349 16.48 -31.30 4.65
CA LEU A 349 17.64 -30.51 4.30
C LEU A 349 17.33 -29.56 3.14
N ARG A 350 18.07 -28.47 3.07
CA ARG A 350 18.00 -27.54 1.96
C ARG A 350 19.34 -27.49 1.23
N PHE A 351 19.32 -27.82 -0.05
CA PHE A 351 20.52 -27.81 -0.90
C PHE A 351 20.64 -26.48 -1.64
N HIS A 352 21.83 -25.94 -1.69
CA HIS A 352 22.20 -24.77 -2.48
C HIS A 352 23.31 -25.18 -3.44
N THR A 353 23.06 -25.03 -4.74
CA THR A 353 24.01 -25.34 -5.81
C THR A 353 24.19 -24.09 -6.66
N PRO A 354 25.14 -23.21 -6.32
CA PRO A 354 25.43 -22.02 -7.13
C PRO A 354 25.95 -22.44 -8.52
N ILE A 355 25.64 -21.66 -9.53
CA ILE A 355 26.02 -21.95 -10.93
C ILE A 355 27.53 -21.74 -11.14
N PHE A 356 28.08 -20.76 -10.47
CA PHE A 356 29.50 -20.42 -10.50
C PHE A 356 30.03 -20.54 -9.07
N ASP A 357 30.87 -21.53 -8.85
CA ASP A 357 31.53 -21.78 -7.57
C ASP A 357 33.03 -21.82 -7.75
#